data_48f086baed0092c99efbe379506fa652
#
_entry.id   48f086baed0092c99efbe379506fa652
#
_cell.length_a   1.000
_cell.length_b   1.000
_cell.length_c   1.000
_cell.angle_alpha   90.00
_cell.angle_beta   90.00
_cell.angle_gamma   90.00
#
_symmetry.space_group_name_H-M   'P 1'
#
loop_
_entity.id
_entity.type
_entity.pdbx_description
1 polymer ?
#
loop_
_entity_poly.entity_id
_entity_poly.type
_entity_poly.pdbx_seq_one_letter_code
_entity_poly.pdbx_strand_id
1 'polypeptide(L)'
;MPDGRPTPTGLEVPRWITLKSSKVRARQGPGLDYRVLWEYRVASLPVQVIAETREWRKICDPDGAVAWIHRTVASGRRSVFNHSDQEVMIHAGRTTGSAVRARLAPRSLIALDECEEGWCRVRARKMRGWVQETAVFGTQNTALCDASRPAGPGQG
;
A
#
# COMPACT_ATOMS: atom_id res chain seq x y z
N MET A 1 1.84 -7.29 -17.02
CA MET A 1 2.62 -8.47 -16.57
C MET A 1 4.08 -8.27 -16.91
N PRO A 2 5.01 -8.69 -16.05
CA PRO A 2 6.44 -8.53 -16.35
C PRO A 2 6.89 -9.19 -17.65
N ASP A 3 6.15 -10.16 -18.14
CA ASP A 3 6.43 -10.86 -19.40
C ASP A 3 5.83 -10.15 -20.63
N GLY A 4 5.31 -8.94 -20.48
CA GLY A 4 4.74 -8.16 -21.55
C GLY A 4 3.29 -8.49 -21.91
N ARG A 5 2.70 -9.49 -21.25
CA ARG A 5 1.27 -9.80 -21.48
C ARG A 5 0.39 -8.81 -20.74
N PRO A 6 -0.79 -8.49 -21.30
CA PRO A 6 -1.73 -7.64 -20.57
C PRO A 6 -2.21 -8.33 -19.28
N THR A 7 -2.39 -7.54 -18.23
CA THR A 7 -2.97 -8.02 -16.99
C THR A 7 -4.48 -8.18 -17.16
N PRO A 8 -5.14 -9.02 -16.31
CA PRO A 8 -6.60 -9.19 -16.38
C PRO A 8 -7.39 -7.90 -16.25
N THR A 9 -6.86 -6.89 -15.54
CA THR A 9 -7.54 -5.60 -15.37
C THR A 9 -7.13 -4.57 -16.42
N GLY A 10 -6.05 -4.83 -17.19
CA GLY A 10 -5.43 -3.85 -18.06
C GLY A 10 -4.54 -2.86 -17.34
N LEU A 11 -4.43 -2.97 -16.03
CA LEU A 11 -3.56 -2.12 -15.21
C LEU A 11 -2.22 -2.79 -14.97
N GLU A 12 -1.19 -2.00 -14.82
CA GLU A 12 0.16 -2.54 -14.59
C GLU A 12 0.29 -3.15 -13.19
N VAL A 13 1.17 -4.14 -13.06
CA VAL A 13 1.64 -4.66 -11.77
C VAL A 13 3.17 -4.54 -11.74
N PRO A 14 3.79 -4.18 -10.61
CA PRO A 14 3.13 -3.84 -9.35
C PRO A 14 2.41 -2.49 -9.41
N ARG A 15 1.36 -2.38 -8.62
CA ARG A 15 0.65 -1.11 -8.46
C ARG A 15 0.09 -1.01 -7.05
N TRP A 16 -0.30 0.19 -6.66
CA TRP A 16 -0.81 0.44 -5.32
C TRP A 16 -2.32 0.56 -5.30
N ILE A 17 -2.93 -0.06 -4.30
CA ILE A 17 -4.34 0.06 -3.94
C ILE A 17 -4.43 0.27 -2.45
N THR A 18 -5.62 0.61 -1.96
CA THR A 18 -5.89 0.65 -0.53
C THR A 18 -7.08 -0.25 -0.22
N LEU A 19 -7.17 -0.69 1.03
CA LEU A 19 -8.28 -1.52 1.49
C LEU A 19 -9.50 -0.65 1.77
N LYS A 20 -10.68 -1.06 1.30
CA LYS A 20 -11.91 -0.28 1.45
C LYS A 20 -12.45 -0.23 2.87
N SER A 21 -12.19 -1.26 3.67
CA SER A 21 -12.80 -1.36 4.98
C SER A 21 -11.80 -1.85 6.02
N SER A 22 -12.24 -1.81 7.27
CA SER A 22 -11.46 -2.30 8.40
C SER A 22 -11.65 -3.80 8.65
N LYS A 23 -12.22 -4.51 7.68
CA LYS A 23 -12.44 -5.95 7.78
C LYS A 23 -12.29 -6.59 6.40
N VAL A 24 -11.06 -6.99 6.08
CA VAL A 24 -10.73 -7.58 4.78
C VAL A 24 -10.09 -8.95 5.00
N ARG A 25 -10.74 -9.98 4.47
CA ARG A 25 -10.23 -11.35 4.56
C ARG A 25 -9.13 -11.58 3.55
N ALA A 26 -8.00 -12.05 4.04
CA ALA A 26 -6.82 -12.40 3.25
C ALA A 26 -6.72 -13.91 3.13
N ARG A 27 -6.73 -14.41 1.89
CA ARG A 27 -6.81 -15.84 1.61
C ARG A 27 -5.52 -16.41 1.06
N GLN A 28 -5.39 -17.71 1.13
CA GLN A 28 -4.22 -18.44 0.66
C GLN A 28 -4.15 -18.46 -0.87
N GLY A 29 -5.26 -18.33 -1.56
CA GLY A 29 -5.32 -18.37 -3.00
C GLY A 29 -6.49 -17.58 -3.57
N PRO A 30 -6.57 -17.49 -4.91
CA PRO A 30 -7.56 -16.64 -5.58
C PRO A 30 -8.92 -17.32 -5.70
N GLY A 31 -9.62 -17.45 -4.59
CA GLY A 31 -10.94 -18.05 -4.58
C GLY A 31 -11.53 -18.17 -3.18
N LEU A 32 -12.84 -18.28 -3.10
CA LEU A 32 -13.56 -18.44 -1.83
C LEU A 32 -13.31 -19.81 -1.19
N ASP A 33 -12.87 -20.81 -1.98
CA ASP A 33 -12.51 -22.13 -1.46
C ASP A 33 -11.18 -22.15 -0.73
N TYR A 34 -10.35 -21.16 -0.95
CA TYR A 34 -9.09 -21.06 -0.24
C TYR A 34 -9.32 -20.55 1.16
N ARG A 35 -8.59 -21.11 2.11
CA ARG A 35 -8.76 -20.73 3.52
C ARG A 35 -8.35 -19.28 3.77
N VAL A 36 -8.98 -18.65 4.75
CA VAL A 36 -8.60 -17.34 5.25
C VAL A 36 -7.37 -17.49 6.13
N LEU A 37 -6.30 -16.77 5.78
CA LEU A 37 -5.06 -16.78 6.56
C LEU A 37 -5.13 -15.80 7.71
N TRP A 38 -5.65 -14.61 7.45
CA TRP A 38 -5.86 -13.55 8.46
C TRP A 38 -6.85 -12.53 7.92
N GLU A 39 -7.12 -11.55 8.74
CA GLU A 39 -8.03 -10.48 8.41
C GLU A 39 -7.31 -9.14 8.63
N TYR A 40 -7.32 -8.28 7.61
CA TYR A 40 -6.81 -6.92 7.75
C TYR A 40 -7.88 -6.06 8.41
N ARG A 41 -7.45 -5.24 9.37
CA ARG A 41 -8.37 -4.42 10.17
C ARG A 41 -8.09 -2.93 10.09
N VAL A 42 -7.37 -2.50 9.08
CA VAL A 42 -7.02 -1.08 8.89
C VAL A 42 -7.57 -0.62 7.55
N ALA A 43 -8.64 0.18 7.61
CA ALA A 43 -9.19 0.79 6.40
C ALA A 43 -8.15 1.74 5.79
N SER A 44 -8.14 1.82 4.47
CA SER A 44 -7.20 2.65 3.70
C SER A 44 -5.73 2.21 3.78
N LEU A 45 -5.47 1.03 4.33
CA LEU A 45 -4.12 0.49 4.35
C LEU A 45 -3.60 0.33 2.91
N PRO A 46 -2.43 0.91 2.57
CA PRO A 46 -1.86 0.67 1.25
C PRO A 46 -1.29 -0.74 1.16
N VAL A 47 -1.59 -1.42 0.08
CA VAL A 47 -1.03 -2.73 -0.23
C VAL A 47 -0.64 -2.74 -1.71
N GLN A 48 0.43 -3.47 -2.03
CA GLN A 48 0.92 -3.52 -3.40
C GLN A 48 0.37 -4.76 -4.10
N VAL A 49 -0.28 -4.55 -5.26
CA VAL A 49 -0.73 -5.65 -6.10
C VAL A 49 0.47 -6.17 -6.88
N ILE A 50 0.85 -7.42 -6.66
CA ILE A 50 2.00 -8.06 -7.30
C ILE A 50 1.60 -9.09 -8.37
N ALA A 51 0.36 -9.55 -8.34
CA ALA A 51 -0.25 -10.41 -9.36
C ALA A 51 -1.76 -10.32 -9.23
N GLU A 52 -2.48 -10.80 -10.22
CA GLU A 52 -3.93 -10.76 -10.17
C GLU A 52 -4.59 -11.79 -11.08
N THR A 53 -5.82 -12.17 -10.73
CA THR A 53 -6.77 -12.78 -11.65
C THR A 53 -7.85 -11.73 -11.93
N ARG A 54 -8.87 -12.07 -12.70
CA ARG A 54 -9.97 -11.15 -12.98
C ARG A 54 -10.64 -10.67 -11.68
N GLU A 55 -10.86 -11.55 -10.73
CA GLU A 55 -11.63 -11.28 -9.51
C GLU A 55 -10.75 -11.08 -8.28
N TRP A 56 -9.49 -11.48 -8.31
CA TRP A 56 -8.63 -11.53 -7.13
C TRP A 56 -7.34 -10.76 -7.34
N ARG A 57 -6.81 -10.22 -6.24
CA ARG A 57 -5.55 -9.47 -6.21
C ARG A 57 -4.60 -10.14 -5.24
N LYS A 58 -3.40 -10.50 -5.72
CA LYS A 58 -2.32 -10.98 -4.86
C LYS A 58 -1.58 -9.76 -4.37
N ILE A 59 -1.52 -9.58 -3.07
CA ILE A 59 -1.00 -8.34 -2.48
C ILE A 59 0.18 -8.60 -1.57
N CYS A 60 1.07 -7.60 -1.50
CA CYS A 60 2.17 -7.50 -0.56
C CYS A 60 1.83 -6.40 0.42
N ASP A 61 1.78 -6.70 1.72
CA ASP A 61 1.41 -5.73 2.74
C ASP A 61 2.64 -5.04 3.37
N PRO A 62 2.44 -4.06 4.27
CA PRO A 62 3.59 -3.36 4.88
C PRO A 62 4.53 -4.26 5.67
N ASP A 63 4.08 -5.41 6.16
CA ASP A 63 4.91 -6.36 6.89
C ASP A 63 5.60 -7.37 5.97
N GLY A 64 5.42 -7.23 4.65
CA GLY A 64 6.01 -8.15 3.68
C GLY A 64 5.24 -9.46 3.54
N ALA A 65 4.05 -9.56 4.11
CA ALA A 65 3.20 -10.73 3.94
C ALA A 65 2.49 -10.70 2.59
N VAL A 66 2.22 -11.88 2.05
CA VAL A 66 1.55 -12.06 0.75
C VAL A 66 0.23 -12.78 0.98
N ALA A 67 -0.83 -12.29 0.38
CA ALA A 67 -2.15 -12.91 0.47
C ALA A 67 -3.00 -12.51 -0.73
N TRP A 68 -4.15 -13.18 -0.88
CA TRP A 68 -5.12 -12.87 -1.93
C TRP A 68 -6.35 -12.20 -1.31
N ILE A 69 -6.77 -11.11 -1.93
CA ILE A 69 -7.99 -10.40 -1.54
C ILE A 69 -8.91 -10.28 -2.76
N HIS A 70 -10.20 -10.18 -2.52
CA HIS A 70 -11.18 -10.00 -3.60
C HIS A 70 -11.16 -8.56 -4.11
N ARG A 71 -11.39 -8.38 -5.41
CA ARG A 71 -11.38 -7.05 -6.03
C ARG A 71 -12.34 -6.05 -5.37
N THR A 72 -13.44 -6.54 -4.80
CA THR A 72 -14.46 -5.66 -4.21
C THR A 72 -14.01 -4.96 -2.94
N VAL A 73 -12.95 -5.46 -2.28
CA VAL A 73 -12.41 -4.82 -1.07
C VAL A 73 -11.21 -3.92 -1.36
N ALA A 74 -10.85 -3.78 -2.64
CA ALA A 74 -9.75 -2.94 -3.10
C ALA A 74 -10.27 -1.60 -3.62
N SER A 75 -9.59 -0.52 -3.28
CA SER A 75 -9.89 0.83 -3.72
C SER A 75 -8.71 1.41 -4.50
N GLY A 76 -8.98 2.19 -5.53
CA GLY A 76 -7.95 2.94 -6.26
C GLY A 76 -7.43 4.17 -5.52
N ARG A 77 -8.03 4.51 -4.38
CA ARG A 77 -7.53 5.62 -3.56
C ARG A 77 -6.12 5.32 -3.07
N ARG A 78 -5.34 6.38 -2.85
CA ARG A 78 -3.96 6.23 -2.45
C ARG A 78 -3.73 6.75 -1.04
N SER A 79 -2.89 6.07 -0.31
CA SER A 79 -2.42 6.50 1.00
C SER A 79 -0.97 6.08 1.17
N VAL A 80 -0.31 6.65 2.17
CA VAL A 80 1.02 6.18 2.59
C VAL A 80 0.96 5.81 4.06
N PHE A 81 1.81 4.88 4.46
CA PHE A 81 1.80 4.27 5.79
C PHE A 81 3.17 4.43 6.42
N ASN A 82 3.20 4.88 7.68
CA ASN A 82 4.43 4.93 8.45
C ASN A 82 4.68 3.57 9.09
N HIS A 83 5.50 2.77 8.46
CA HIS A 83 5.83 1.42 8.92
C HIS A 83 6.94 1.39 9.98
N SER A 84 7.49 2.55 10.32
CA SER A 84 8.60 2.66 11.27
C SER A 84 8.11 2.85 12.70
N ASP A 85 9.04 2.79 13.64
CA ASP A 85 8.79 3.10 15.05
C ASP A 85 8.98 4.57 15.38
N GLN A 86 9.32 5.37 14.37
CA GLN A 86 9.58 6.82 14.51
C GLN A 86 8.46 7.63 13.86
N GLU A 87 8.25 8.83 14.35
CA GLU A 87 7.36 9.77 13.67
C GLU A 87 7.97 10.20 12.33
N VAL A 88 7.12 10.39 11.34
CA VAL A 88 7.53 10.94 10.03
C VAL A 88 7.09 12.40 9.98
N MET A 89 8.03 13.29 9.71
CA MET A 89 7.75 14.72 9.64
C MET A 89 6.98 15.06 8.36
N ILE A 90 5.93 15.85 8.50
CA ILE A 90 5.16 16.40 7.39
C ILE A 90 5.58 17.88 7.25
N HIS A 91 6.28 18.19 6.17
CA HIS A 91 6.87 19.49 5.94
C HIS A 91 5.97 20.39 5.11
N ALA A 92 6.17 21.70 5.26
CA ALA A 92 5.45 22.70 4.46
C ALA A 92 5.87 22.69 3.00
N GLY A 93 7.10 22.31 2.71
CA GLY A 93 7.65 22.24 1.35
C GLY A 93 8.51 21.02 1.14
N ARG A 94 9.05 20.88 -0.05
CA ARG A 94 9.83 19.72 -0.48
C ARG A 94 11.30 19.84 -0.08
N THR A 95 11.56 20.24 1.15
CA THR A 95 12.92 20.28 1.71
C THR A 95 12.88 19.94 3.19
N THR A 96 13.94 19.33 3.69
CA THR A 96 14.04 18.97 5.10
C THR A 96 14.16 20.21 6.00
N GLY A 97 14.58 21.33 5.43
CA GLY A 97 14.69 22.60 6.16
C GLY A 97 13.38 23.38 6.24
N SER A 98 12.34 22.98 5.53
CA SER A 98 11.05 23.67 5.60
C SER A 98 10.33 23.37 6.92
N ALA A 99 9.40 24.22 7.29
CA ALA A 99 8.67 24.08 8.55
C ALA A 99 7.93 22.74 8.63
N VAL A 100 7.93 22.15 9.82
CA VAL A 100 7.15 20.94 10.09
C VAL A 100 5.73 21.35 10.44
N ARG A 101 4.76 20.91 9.65
CA ARG A 101 3.33 21.21 9.87
C ARG A 101 2.66 20.21 10.78
N ALA A 102 3.10 18.95 10.73
CA ALA A 102 2.52 17.87 11.51
C ALA A 102 3.48 16.70 11.53
N ARG A 103 3.14 15.67 12.30
CA ARG A 103 3.93 14.46 12.42
C ARG A 103 3.01 13.26 12.22
N LEU A 104 3.44 12.34 11.36
CA LEU A 104 2.72 11.08 11.13
C LEU A 104 3.24 10.07 12.15
N ALA A 105 2.37 9.69 13.06
CA ALA A 105 2.72 8.75 14.13
C ALA A 105 3.13 7.38 13.58
N PRO A 106 3.92 6.61 14.33
CA PRO A 106 4.22 5.23 13.95
C PRO A 106 2.92 4.44 13.71
N ARG A 107 2.94 3.60 12.68
CA ARG A 107 1.80 2.73 12.31
C ARG A 107 0.53 3.49 11.92
N SER A 108 0.66 4.74 11.55
CA SER A 108 -0.44 5.55 11.02
C SER A 108 -0.35 5.70 9.52
N LEU A 109 -1.46 6.06 8.91
CA LEU A 109 -1.52 6.32 7.47
C LEU A 109 -2.14 7.70 7.20
N ILE A 110 -1.89 8.21 6.01
CA ILE A 110 -2.42 9.50 5.58
C ILE A 110 -2.69 9.45 4.07
N ALA A 111 -3.71 10.16 3.63
CA ALA A 111 -4.07 10.20 2.22
C ALA A 111 -2.94 10.82 1.39
N LEU A 112 -2.68 10.21 0.24
CA LEU A 112 -1.64 10.61 -0.70
C LEU A 112 -2.28 11.27 -1.92
N ASP A 113 -1.77 12.45 -2.30
CA ASP A 113 -2.16 13.10 -3.55
C ASP A 113 -1.22 12.68 -4.68
N GLU A 114 0.07 12.96 -4.55
CA GLU A 114 1.06 12.64 -5.58
C GLU A 114 2.47 12.65 -5.00
N CYS A 115 3.40 12.04 -5.72
CA CYS A 115 4.82 12.08 -5.38
C CYS A 115 5.60 12.74 -6.52
N GLU A 116 6.62 13.50 -6.17
CA GLU A 116 7.43 14.27 -7.11
C GLU A 116 8.82 14.51 -6.53
N GLU A 117 9.83 14.11 -7.29
CA GLU A 117 11.23 14.36 -6.93
C GLU A 117 11.62 13.88 -5.51
N GLY A 118 11.14 12.70 -5.12
CA GLY A 118 11.48 12.12 -3.83
C GLY A 118 10.61 12.59 -2.67
N TRP A 119 9.61 13.40 -2.93
CA TRP A 119 8.66 13.90 -1.94
C TRP A 119 7.24 13.55 -2.33
N CYS A 120 6.41 13.27 -1.33
CA CYS A 120 5.01 12.95 -1.53
C CYS A 120 4.12 13.96 -0.83
N ARG A 121 3.17 14.52 -1.57
CA ARG A 121 2.18 15.42 -1.00
C ARG A 121 1.08 14.61 -0.34
N VAL A 122 0.84 14.88 0.92
CA VAL A 122 -0.16 14.19 1.73
C VAL A 122 -1.17 15.20 2.28
N ARG A 123 -2.34 14.70 2.63
CA ARG A 123 -3.40 15.56 3.16
C ARG A 123 -4.22 14.84 4.23
N ALA A 124 -4.64 15.62 5.20
CA ALA A 124 -5.60 15.22 6.20
C ALA A 124 -6.51 16.42 6.44
N ARG A 125 -7.81 16.21 6.53
CA ARG A 125 -8.85 17.28 6.72
C ARG A 125 -8.45 18.67 6.22
N LYS A 126 -7.85 19.49 7.08
CA LYS A 126 -7.49 20.88 6.76
C LYS A 126 -5.98 21.08 6.59
N MET A 127 -5.19 20.01 6.60
CA MET A 127 -3.75 20.09 6.54
C MET A 127 -3.24 19.42 5.27
N ARG A 128 -2.26 20.06 4.61
CA ARG A 128 -1.52 19.50 3.50
C ARG A 128 -0.04 19.70 3.78
N GLY A 129 0.76 18.77 3.32
CA GLY A 129 2.20 18.88 3.48
C GLY A 129 2.93 17.82 2.69
N TRP A 130 4.22 17.75 2.90
CA TRP A 130 5.12 16.90 2.15
C TRP A 130 5.88 15.95 3.08
N VAL A 131 5.96 14.68 2.69
CA VAL A 131 6.79 13.70 3.37
C VAL A 131 7.83 13.17 2.40
N GLN A 132 8.98 12.73 2.94
CA GLN A 132 9.97 12.07 2.11
C GLN A 132 9.43 10.71 1.65
N GLU A 133 9.52 10.44 0.36
CA GLU A 133 9.01 9.19 -0.21
C GLU A 133 9.65 7.96 0.44
N THR A 134 10.94 8.03 0.75
CA THR A 134 11.67 6.93 1.37
C THR A 134 11.27 6.66 2.82
N ALA A 135 10.55 7.58 3.45
CA ALA A 135 10.14 7.45 4.84
C ALA A 135 8.81 6.71 5.01
N VAL A 136 8.10 6.42 3.92
CA VAL A 136 6.76 5.85 3.98
C VAL A 136 6.62 4.66 3.03
N PHE A 137 5.64 3.80 3.32
CA PHE A 137 5.24 2.66 2.50
C PHE A 137 4.00 3.05 1.68
N GLY A 138 3.98 2.71 0.40
CA GLY A 138 2.82 2.97 -0.45
C GLY A 138 3.13 3.64 -1.78
N THR A 139 4.42 3.83 -2.11
CA THR A 139 4.83 4.57 -3.30
C THR A 139 5.86 3.86 -4.16
N GLN A 140 6.41 2.75 -3.70
CA GLN A 140 7.50 2.05 -4.35
C GLN A 140 7.10 1.55 -5.75
N ASN A 141 8.01 1.71 -6.72
CA ASN A 141 7.76 1.35 -8.13
C ASN A 141 8.12 -0.08 -8.45
N THR A 142 8.87 -0.75 -7.59
CA THR A 142 9.27 -2.15 -7.79
C THR A 142 8.49 -3.06 -6.86
N ALA A 143 8.33 -4.33 -7.26
CA ALA A 143 7.64 -5.31 -6.42
C ALA A 143 8.41 -5.52 -5.10
N LEU A 144 7.72 -5.33 -3.99
CA LEU A 144 8.31 -5.50 -2.65
C LEU A 144 8.29 -6.94 -2.19
N CYS A 145 7.43 -7.77 -2.79
CA CYS A 145 7.37 -9.21 -2.57
C CYS A 145 7.46 -9.89 -3.94
N ASP A 146 8.09 -11.06 -3.98
CA ASP A 146 8.14 -11.85 -5.20
C ASP A 146 6.72 -12.35 -5.55
N ALA A 147 6.28 -12.09 -6.79
CA ALA A 147 4.94 -12.47 -7.24
C ALA A 147 4.73 -13.99 -7.23
N SER A 148 5.79 -14.78 -7.31
CA SER A 148 5.72 -16.25 -7.25
C SER A 148 5.68 -16.80 -5.83
N ARG A 149 5.93 -15.96 -4.82
CA ARG A 149 5.95 -16.40 -3.43
C ARG A 149 4.56 -16.84 -2.99
N PRO A 150 4.42 -18.03 -2.34
CA PRO A 150 3.13 -18.45 -1.82
C PRO A 150 2.59 -17.47 -0.79
N ALA A 151 1.27 -17.40 -0.67
CA ALA A 151 0.63 -16.58 0.36
C ALA A 151 1.06 -17.06 1.74
N GLY A 152 1.38 -16.12 2.61
CA GLY A 152 1.84 -16.41 3.96
C GLY A 152 2.45 -15.18 4.62
N PRO A 153 2.86 -15.32 5.91
CA PRO A 153 3.46 -14.22 6.66
C PRO A 153 4.73 -13.69 6.00
N GLY A 154 5.05 -12.43 6.31
CA GLY A 154 6.30 -11.83 5.87
C GLY A 154 7.49 -12.56 6.49
N GLN A 155 8.62 -12.54 5.77
CA GLN A 155 9.88 -13.06 6.28
C GLN A 155 10.52 -11.95 7.11
N GLY A 156 10.46 -12.12 8.40
CA GLY A 156 10.97 -11.15 9.35
C GLY A 156 12.48 -11.09 9.41
#